data_76af729ca3082aa7f4eff46347a4a114
#
_entry.id   76af729ca3082aa7f4eff46347a4a114
#
_cell.length_a   1.000
_cell.length_b   1.000
_cell.length_c   1.000
_cell.angle_alpha   90.00
_cell.angle_beta   90.00
_cell.angle_gamma   90.00
#
_symmetry.space_group_name_H-M   'P 1'
#
loop_
_entity.id
_entity.type
_entity.pdbx_description
1 polymer ?
#
loop_
_entity_poly.entity_id
_entity_poly.type
_entity_poly.pdbx_seq_one_letter_code
_entity_poly.pdbx_strand_id
1 'polypeptide(L)'
;VLFTATCHTRLPGAGTAQYFPNLSRPSWLPTSNDTVAASTSPLALHYSPAENLEHLDIDLIEQSRDHLDIAMYAFTDQAVAQAIVDVAHRGIPVRIYRDRQQYEEEQARNPYIAQLFAKTKNISIRVKGSRELMHLKAWSNGAMLRDGSANWSPSGLKRQDNSALFTTDAGDIRAFEGNFNQMWSRRDNYVVQ
;
A
#
# COMPACT_ATOMS: atom_id res chain seq x y z
N VAL A 1 24.52 62.66 12.64
CA VAL A 1 25.36 61.84 11.76
C VAL A 1 24.71 60.46 11.69
N LEU A 2 23.95 60.25 10.62
CA LEU A 2 23.34 58.94 10.33
C LEU A 2 24.34 58.09 9.53
N PHE A 3 24.66 56.89 10.02
CA PHE A 3 25.33 55.87 9.24
C PHE A 3 24.28 54.87 8.74
N THR A 4 24.05 54.87 7.44
CA THR A 4 23.29 53.80 6.76
C THR A 4 24.26 52.68 6.38
N ALA A 5 24.14 51.53 7.02
CA ALA A 5 24.86 50.32 6.65
C ALA A 5 24.04 49.54 5.64
N THR A 6 24.45 49.52 4.38
CA THR A 6 23.90 48.68 3.32
C THR A 6 24.49 47.28 3.44
N CYS A 7 23.66 46.32 3.90
CA CYS A 7 24.05 44.92 3.95
C CYS A 7 23.85 44.29 2.57
N HIS A 8 24.94 44.03 1.85
CA HIS A 8 24.93 43.21 0.62
C HIS A 8 25.07 41.74 1.01
N THR A 9 23.97 41.02 1.09
CA THR A 9 23.99 39.56 1.17
C THR A 9 24.25 39.00 -0.23
N ARG A 10 25.48 38.56 -0.49
CA ARG A 10 25.83 37.71 -1.62
C ARG A 10 25.18 36.35 -1.40
N LEU A 11 24.28 35.94 -2.29
CA LEU A 11 23.82 34.54 -2.39
C LEU A 11 25.00 33.67 -2.80
N PRO A 12 25.21 32.49 -2.19
CA PRO A 12 26.23 31.56 -2.63
C PRO A 12 25.87 31.04 -4.02
N GLY A 13 26.88 30.96 -4.88
CA GLY A 13 26.76 30.60 -6.29
C GLY A 13 26.09 29.28 -6.50
N ALA A 14 25.28 29.20 -7.54
CA ALA A 14 24.68 28.00 -8.05
C ALA A 14 25.79 26.96 -8.28
N GLY A 15 25.76 25.90 -7.47
CA GLY A 15 26.60 24.72 -7.68
C GLY A 15 26.30 24.16 -9.07
N THR A 16 27.34 24.04 -9.89
CA THR A 16 27.26 23.36 -11.18
C THR A 16 26.75 21.94 -10.93
N ALA A 17 25.56 21.64 -11.45
CA ALA A 17 25.05 20.26 -11.46
C ALA A 17 26.12 19.40 -12.12
N GLN A 18 26.69 18.44 -11.37
CA GLN A 18 27.60 17.45 -11.93
C GLN A 18 26.77 16.59 -12.90
N TYR A 19 26.97 16.82 -14.18
CA TYR A 19 26.47 15.98 -15.25
C TYR A 19 27.22 14.64 -15.19
N PHE A 20 26.51 13.55 -14.94
CA PHE A 20 27.04 12.18 -15.05
C PHE A 20 26.90 11.71 -16.50
N PRO A 21 27.93 11.82 -17.35
CA PRO A 21 27.89 11.25 -18.68
C PRO A 21 28.08 9.73 -18.57
N ASN A 22 27.21 8.97 -19.28
CA ASN A 22 27.28 7.52 -19.48
C ASN A 22 26.54 6.59 -18.50
N LEU A 23 25.33 6.95 -18.11
CA LEU A 23 24.37 5.88 -17.81
C LEU A 23 23.61 5.59 -19.12
N SER A 24 23.89 4.47 -19.76
CA SER A 24 23.08 3.98 -20.88
C SER A 24 21.63 3.86 -20.39
N ARG A 25 20.72 4.53 -21.09
CA ARG A 25 19.29 4.54 -20.76
C ARG A 25 18.79 3.09 -20.66
N PRO A 26 18.18 2.66 -19.55
CA PRO A 26 17.64 1.32 -19.43
C PRO A 26 16.61 1.05 -20.54
N SER A 27 16.64 -0.15 -21.13
CA SER A 27 15.79 -0.52 -22.27
C SER A 27 14.28 -0.51 -21.98
N TRP A 28 13.90 -0.46 -20.70
CA TRP A 28 12.51 -0.37 -20.25
C TRP A 28 11.96 1.06 -20.19
N LEU A 29 12.81 2.10 -20.35
CA LEU A 29 12.35 3.48 -20.43
C LEU A 29 11.77 3.73 -21.82
N PRO A 30 10.53 4.25 -21.95
CA PRO A 30 9.94 4.62 -23.24
C PRO A 30 10.82 5.63 -23.95
N THR A 31 11.02 5.47 -25.26
CA THR A 31 11.76 6.43 -26.08
C THR A 31 10.98 7.75 -26.16
N SER A 32 11.68 8.86 -26.37
CA SER A 32 11.07 10.20 -26.41
C SER A 32 9.96 10.39 -27.49
N ASN A 33 9.76 9.40 -28.35
CA ASN A 33 8.73 9.37 -29.38
C ASN A 33 7.56 8.44 -29.04
N ASP A 34 7.66 7.66 -27.95
CA ASP A 34 6.51 6.95 -27.43
C ASP A 34 5.60 7.99 -26.76
N THR A 35 4.57 8.44 -27.47
CA THR A 35 3.45 9.07 -26.83
C THR A 35 2.86 8.03 -25.90
N VAL A 36 3.30 8.02 -24.64
CA VAL A 36 2.58 7.36 -23.58
C VAL A 36 1.21 8.01 -23.60
N ALA A 37 0.22 7.30 -24.16
CA ALA A 37 -1.17 7.71 -24.03
C ALA A 37 -1.36 7.92 -22.53
N ALA A 38 -1.60 9.17 -22.12
CA ALA A 38 -1.83 9.48 -20.72
C ALA A 38 -2.99 8.58 -20.30
N SER A 39 -2.71 7.62 -19.42
CA SER A 39 -3.75 6.82 -18.81
C SER A 39 -4.70 7.80 -18.14
N THR A 40 -5.93 7.91 -18.64
CA THR A 40 -6.95 8.78 -18.07
C THR A 40 -7.59 8.16 -16.84
N SER A 41 -7.04 7.06 -16.35
CA SER A 41 -7.49 6.44 -15.10
C SER A 41 -7.14 7.36 -13.93
N PRO A 42 -8.11 7.76 -13.11
CA PRO A 42 -7.84 8.67 -12.01
C PRO A 42 -6.91 8.00 -11.00
N LEU A 43 -5.68 8.49 -10.96
CA LEU A 43 -4.73 8.19 -9.90
C LEU A 43 -5.02 9.17 -8.76
N ALA A 44 -5.45 8.68 -7.61
CA ALA A 44 -5.68 9.49 -6.42
C ALA A 44 -4.60 9.20 -5.38
N LEU A 45 -3.87 10.23 -4.96
CA LEU A 45 -2.82 10.16 -3.96
C LEU A 45 -3.24 10.94 -2.71
N HIS A 46 -3.27 10.27 -1.58
CA HIS A 46 -3.70 10.79 -0.30
C HIS A 46 -2.61 10.68 0.74
N TYR A 47 -2.60 11.55 1.73
CA TYR A 47 -1.56 11.61 2.76
C TYR A 47 -2.14 11.74 4.16
N SER A 48 -1.68 10.90 5.09
CA SER A 48 -1.86 11.13 6.52
C SER A 48 -0.67 11.95 7.08
N PRO A 49 -0.86 12.76 8.13
CA PRO A 49 -2.09 12.94 8.90
C PRO A 49 -3.06 13.99 8.32
N ALA A 50 -2.76 14.58 7.15
CA ALA A 50 -3.62 15.59 6.53
C ALA A 50 -5.02 15.04 6.18
N GLU A 51 -5.08 13.77 5.83
CA GLU A 51 -6.31 13.04 5.54
C GLU A 51 -6.41 11.78 6.42
N ASN A 52 -7.63 11.32 6.66
CA ASN A 52 -7.87 10.06 7.36
C ASN A 52 -7.87 8.91 6.35
N LEU A 53 -6.74 8.23 6.20
CA LEU A 53 -6.59 7.10 5.29
C LEU A 53 -7.43 5.88 5.72
N GLU A 54 -7.78 5.74 7.01
CA GLU A 54 -8.65 4.66 7.51
C GLU A 54 -10.03 4.73 6.86
N HIS A 55 -10.65 5.91 6.82
CA HIS A 55 -11.96 6.08 6.20
C HIS A 55 -11.92 5.79 4.70
N LEU A 56 -10.87 6.26 4.01
CA LEU A 56 -10.72 5.99 2.57
C LEU A 56 -10.58 4.50 2.29
N ASP A 57 -9.74 3.79 3.05
CA ASP A 57 -9.60 2.34 2.91
C ASP A 57 -10.94 1.63 3.18
N ILE A 58 -11.66 1.97 4.24
CA ILE A 58 -12.95 1.36 4.60
C ILE A 58 -13.98 1.59 3.49
N ASP A 59 -14.19 2.84 3.09
CA ASP A 59 -15.21 3.22 2.08
C ASP A 59 -14.99 2.47 0.75
N LEU A 60 -13.75 2.24 0.36
CA LEU A 60 -13.42 1.56 -0.88
C LEU A 60 -13.41 0.02 -0.75
N ILE A 61 -12.99 -0.51 0.40
CA ILE A 61 -13.09 -1.95 0.71
C ILE A 61 -14.56 -2.39 0.72
N GLU A 62 -15.45 -1.62 1.30
CA GLU A 62 -16.88 -1.93 1.33
C GLU A 62 -17.53 -1.99 -0.06
N GLN A 63 -16.92 -1.39 -1.07
CA GLN A 63 -17.37 -1.46 -2.45
C GLN A 63 -17.00 -2.77 -3.17
N SER A 64 -16.24 -3.66 -2.54
CA SER A 64 -15.89 -4.97 -3.10
C SER A 64 -17.13 -5.77 -3.52
N ARG A 65 -17.05 -6.44 -4.70
CA ARG A 65 -18.17 -7.23 -5.25
C ARG A 65 -17.79 -8.69 -5.53
N ASP A 66 -16.61 -8.90 -6.11
CA ASP A 66 -16.21 -10.23 -6.62
C ASP A 66 -15.17 -10.90 -5.70
N HIS A 67 -14.19 -10.14 -5.21
CA HIS A 67 -13.14 -10.60 -4.32
C HIS A 67 -12.47 -9.42 -3.60
N LEU A 68 -11.63 -9.74 -2.62
CA LEU A 68 -10.75 -8.78 -1.97
C LEU A 68 -9.40 -9.45 -1.64
N ASP A 69 -8.34 -9.02 -2.31
CA ASP A 69 -6.98 -9.51 -2.12
C ASP A 69 -6.12 -8.49 -1.39
N ILE A 70 -5.57 -8.87 -0.26
CA ILE A 70 -4.87 -7.98 0.67
C ILE A 70 -3.45 -8.49 0.93
N ALA A 71 -2.44 -7.68 0.65
CA ALA A 71 -1.05 -7.88 1.09
C ALA A 71 -0.70 -6.76 2.08
N MET A 72 -0.71 -7.06 3.37
CA MET A 72 -0.55 -6.04 4.42
C MET A 72 0.51 -6.43 5.44
N TYR A 73 1.57 -5.62 5.53
CA TYR A 73 2.66 -5.85 6.48
C TYR A 73 2.17 -5.78 7.92
N ALA A 74 1.85 -4.61 8.43
CA ALA A 74 1.30 -4.46 9.78
C ALA A 74 -0.21 -4.18 9.75
N PHE A 75 -0.97 -4.97 10.52
CA PHE A 75 -2.42 -4.89 10.52
C PHE A 75 -2.97 -5.01 11.96
N THR A 76 -3.22 -3.87 12.58
CA THR A 76 -3.74 -3.75 13.95
C THR A 76 -4.95 -2.83 14.04
N ASP A 77 -5.43 -2.28 12.92
CA ASP A 77 -6.59 -1.42 12.88
C ASP A 77 -7.88 -2.25 12.89
N GLN A 78 -8.70 -2.05 13.93
CA GLN A 78 -9.90 -2.83 14.15
C GLN A 78 -11.06 -2.38 13.26
N ALA A 79 -11.11 -1.10 12.88
CA ALA A 79 -12.17 -0.60 12.02
C ALA A 79 -12.03 -1.16 10.60
N VAL A 80 -10.82 -1.17 10.06
CA VAL A 80 -10.53 -1.82 8.77
C VAL A 80 -10.79 -3.33 8.85
N ALA A 81 -10.44 -3.99 9.96
CA ALA A 81 -10.71 -5.42 10.14
C ALA A 81 -12.22 -5.71 10.13
N GLN A 82 -13.03 -4.86 10.74
CA GLN A 82 -14.49 -5.00 10.72
C GLN A 82 -15.06 -4.82 9.31
N ALA A 83 -14.62 -3.83 8.55
CA ALA A 83 -15.04 -3.63 7.16
C ALA A 83 -14.75 -4.87 6.29
N ILE A 84 -13.60 -5.53 6.50
CA ILE A 84 -13.26 -6.79 5.82
C ILE A 84 -14.23 -7.92 6.21
N VAL A 85 -14.57 -8.03 7.48
CA VAL A 85 -15.57 -9.00 7.96
C VAL A 85 -16.93 -8.77 7.32
N ASP A 86 -17.34 -7.52 7.18
CA ASP A 86 -18.62 -7.15 6.56
C ASP A 86 -18.63 -7.49 5.06
N VAL A 87 -17.49 -7.32 4.36
CA VAL A 87 -17.30 -7.83 2.99
C VAL A 87 -17.47 -9.34 2.93
N ALA A 88 -16.79 -10.07 3.81
CA ALA A 88 -16.84 -11.53 3.85
C ALA A 88 -18.24 -12.08 4.19
N HIS A 89 -18.99 -11.39 5.06
CA HIS A 89 -20.38 -11.73 5.41
C HIS A 89 -21.35 -11.58 4.21
N ARG A 90 -21.00 -10.73 3.22
CA ARG A 90 -21.76 -10.68 1.95
C ARG A 90 -21.48 -11.86 1.02
N GLY A 91 -20.63 -12.82 1.42
CA GLY A 91 -20.25 -13.98 0.63
C GLY A 91 -19.06 -13.74 -0.31
N ILE A 92 -18.43 -12.57 -0.22
CA ILE A 92 -17.29 -12.20 -1.07
C ILE A 92 -16.01 -12.87 -0.51
N PRO A 93 -15.25 -13.60 -1.33
CA PRO A 93 -14.00 -14.23 -0.88
C PRO A 93 -12.94 -13.16 -0.59
N VAL A 94 -12.31 -13.29 0.57
CA VAL A 94 -11.20 -12.44 1.01
C VAL A 94 -9.95 -13.28 1.20
N ARG A 95 -8.84 -12.85 0.61
CA ARG A 95 -7.52 -13.45 0.80
C ARG A 95 -6.58 -12.45 1.44
N ILE A 96 -5.92 -12.80 2.53
CA ILE A 96 -5.01 -11.91 3.26
C ILE A 96 -3.62 -12.55 3.32
N TYR A 97 -2.63 -11.88 2.74
CA TYR A 97 -1.23 -12.31 2.75
C TYR A 97 -0.42 -11.44 3.71
N ARG A 98 0.24 -12.08 4.69
CA ARG A 98 0.91 -11.40 5.79
C ARG A 98 2.41 -11.70 5.84
N ASP A 99 3.15 -10.75 6.39
CA ASP A 99 4.52 -10.99 6.86
C ASP A 99 4.51 -11.92 8.06
N ARG A 100 5.51 -12.81 8.14
CA ARG A 100 5.58 -13.80 9.22
C ARG A 100 5.85 -13.17 10.57
N GLN A 101 6.96 -12.45 10.69
CA GLN A 101 7.39 -11.90 11.96
C GLN A 101 6.36 -10.91 12.49
N GLN A 102 5.90 -10.02 11.62
CA GLN A 102 4.90 -9.03 11.99
C GLN A 102 3.58 -9.66 12.45
N TYR A 103 3.12 -10.71 11.74
CA TYR A 103 1.92 -11.45 12.14
C TYR A 103 2.09 -12.12 13.52
N GLU A 104 3.20 -12.83 13.76
CA GLU A 104 3.50 -13.49 15.04
C GLU A 104 3.56 -12.46 16.20
N GLU A 105 4.21 -11.32 15.99
CA GLU A 105 4.28 -10.23 16.98
C GLU A 105 2.92 -9.63 17.32
N GLU A 106 2.07 -9.43 16.31
CA GLU A 106 0.73 -8.92 16.51
C GLU A 106 -0.14 -9.91 17.30
N GLN A 107 -0.03 -11.21 16.98
CA GLN A 107 -0.73 -12.26 17.73
C GLN A 107 -0.30 -12.30 19.20
N ALA A 108 1.00 -12.17 19.47
CA ALA A 108 1.52 -12.16 20.83
C ALA A 108 1.06 -10.95 21.65
N ARG A 109 0.86 -9.80 21.01
CA ARG A 109 0.43 -8.56 21.68
C ARG A 109 -1.07 -8.47 21.83
N ASN A 110 -1.81 -8.72 20.77
CA ASN A 110 -3.28 -8.64 20.73
C ASN A 110 -3.85 -9.53 19.63
N PRO A 111 -4.34 -10.73 19.93
CA PRO A 111 -4.88 -11.66 18.96
C PRO A 111 -6.29 -11.32 18.46
N TYR A 112 -6.85 -10.17 18.80
CA TYR A 112 -8.24 -9.82 18.51
C TYR A 112 -8.61 -9.96 17.03
N ILE A 113 -7.81 -9.38 16.12
CA ILE A 113 -8.10 -9.42 14.68
C ILE A 113 -8.03 -10.86 14.13
N ALA A 114 -7.03 -11.65 14.55
CA ALA A 114 -6.95 -13.04 14.12
C ALA A 114 -8.12 -13.87 14.64
N GLN A 115 -8.54 -13.66 15.88
CA GLN A 115 -9.71 -14.34 16.45
C GLN A 115 -11.02 -13.91 15.75
N LEU A 116 -11.12 -12.65 15.36
CA LEU A 116 -12.23 -12.12 14.58
C LEU A 116 -12.30 -12.81 13.21
N PHE A 117 -11.19 -12.86 12.49
CA PHE A 117 -11.12 -13.48 11.18
C PHE A 117 -11.33 -14.99 11.26
N ALA A 118 -10.76 -15.69 12.26
CA ALA A 118 -10.93 -17.13 12.45
C ALA A 118 -12.39 -17.56 12.65
N LYS A 119 -13.27 -16.65 13.05
CA LYS A 119 -14.71 -16.90 13.21
C LYS A 119 -15.53 -16.50 11.97
N THR A 120 -14.88 -15.91 10.96
CA THR A 120 -15.56 -15.36 9.78
C THR A 120 -15.33 -16.26 8.58
N LYS A 121 -16.40 -16.76 7.98
CA LYS A 121 -16.34 -17.52 6.71
C LYS A 121 -15.86 -16.61 5.57
N ASN A 122 -15.37 -17.21 4.50
CA ASN A 122 -14.89 -16.54 3.29
C ASN A 122 -13.63 -15.68 3.48
N ILE A 123 -12.95 -15.74 4.64
CA ILE A 123 -11.62 -15.17 4.83
C ILE A 123 -10.59 -16.31 4.83
N SER A 124 -9.54 -16.14 4.04
CA SER A 124 -8.38 -17.04 4.00
C SER A 124 -7.12 -16.26 4.26
N ILE A 125 -6.26 -16.76 5.15
CA ILE A 125 -5.02 -16.09 5.54
C ILE A 125 -3.82 -17.00 5.25
N ARG A 126 -2.84 -16.46 4.54
CA ARG A 126 -1.52 -17.06 4.37
C ARG A 126 -0.44 -16.15 4.88
N VAL A 127 0.55 -16.74 5.51
CA VAL A 127 1.71 -16.03 6.05
C VAL A 127 2.95 -16.49 5.30
N LYS A 128 3.79 -15.55 4.90
CA LYS A 128 5.03 -15.83 4.18
C LYS A 128 5.97 -16.72 5.00
N GLY A 129 6.46 -17.81 4.43
CA GLY A 129 7.32 -18.76 5.13
C GLY A 129 8.80 -18.38 5.15
N SER A 130 9.30 -17.63 4.16
CA SER A 130 10.70 -17.21 4.10
C SER A 130 11.01 -16.07 5.09
N ARG A 131 12.31 -15.78 5.26
CA ARG A 131 12.78 -14.76 6.23
C ARG A 131 12.72 -13.33 5.70
N GLU A 132 12.69 -13.14 4.39
CA GLU A 132 12.61 -11.82 3.77
C GLU A 132 11.22 -11.23 4.02
N LEU A 133 11.17 -9.93 4.32
CA LEU A 133 9.92 -9.25 4.63
C LEU A 133 8.91 -9.32 3.47
N MET A 134 7.66 -9.51 3.80
CA MET A 134 6.53 -9.13 2.94
C MET A 134 6.11 -7.71 3.36
N HIS A 135 6.67 -6.69 2.73
CA HIS A 135 6.53 -5.31 3.20
C HIS A 135 5.49 -4.48 2.43
N LEU A 136 4.65 -5.13 1.61
CA LEU A 136 3.56 -4.46 0.91
C LEU A 136 2.48 -3.94 1.88
N LYS A 137 1.82 -2.87 1.48
CA LYS A 137 0.62 -2.33 2.08
C LYS A 137 -0.34 -2.02 0.94
N ALA A 138 -0.88 -3.07 0.36
CA ALA A 138 -1.67 -2.99 -0.87
C ALA A 138 -2.87 -3.92 -0.81
N TRP A 139 -3.92 -3.57 -1.53
CA TRP A 139 -5.07 -4.43 -1.76
C TRP A 139 -5.74 -4.14 -3.10
N SER A 140 -6.41 -5.15 -3.66
CA SER A 140 -7.27 -5.01 -4.84
C SER A 140 -8.61 -5.68 -4.60
N ASN A 141 -9.66 -5.09 -5.18
CA ASN A 141 -10.99 -5.70 -5.27
C ASN A 141 -11.42 -5.96 -6.73
N GLY A 142 -10.46 -5.96 -7.65
CA GLY A 142 -10.68 -6.14 -9.09
C GLY A 142 -11.09 -4.88 -9.84
N ALA A 143 -11.69 -3.91 -9.18
CA ALA A 143 -12.08 -2.61 -9.75
C ALA A 143 -11.15 -1.48 -9.33
N MET A 144 -10.44 -1.66 -8.22
CA MET A 144 -9.51 -0.71 -7.64
C MET A 144 -8.30 -1.41 -7.06
N LEU A 145 -7.15 -0.75 -7.13
CA LEU A 145 -5.92 -1.09 -6.43
C LEU A 145 -5.57 0.06 -5.49
N ARG A 146 -5.25 -0.28 -4.24
CA ARG A 146 -4.57 0.59 -3.29
C ARG A 146 -3.15 0.12 -3.09
N ASP A 147 -2.18 1.05 -3.10
CA ASP A 147 -0.79 0.84 -2.69
C ASP A 147 -0.30 2.04 -1.88
N GLY A 148 0.81 1.92 -1.14
CA GLY A 148 1.39 3.04 -0.41
C GLY A 148 2.27 2.65 0.77
N SER A 149 2.62 3.64 1.59
CA SER A 149 3.46 3.44 2.77
C SER A 149 2.67 3.12 4.04
N ALA A 150 1.39 3.49 4.11
CA ALA A 150 0.57 3.38 5.31
C ALA A 150 0.25 1.93 5.68
N ASN A 151 0.76 1.46 6.82
CA ASN A 151 0.29 0.25 7.45
C ASN A 151 -1.14 0.42 7.98
N TRP A 152 -1.89 -0.66 8.05
CA TRP A 152 -3.20 -0.66 8.70
C TRP A 152 -3.07 -0.73 10.22
N SER A 153 -2.64 0.37 10.77
CA SER A 153 -2.61 0.63 12.21
C SER A 153 -3.21 2.01 12.49
N PRO A 154 -3.82 2.25 13.65
CA PRO A 154 -4.43 3.55 13.98
C PRO A 154 -3.44 4.71 13.87
N SER A 155 -2.15 4.45 14.10
CA SER A 155 -1.09 5.46 13.93
C SER A 155 -0.71 5.64 12.47
N GLY A 156 -0.55 4.53 11.72
CA GLY A 156 -0.16 4.55 10.31
C GLY A 156 -1.17 5.24 9.42
N LEU A 157 -2.45 5.05 9.70
CA LEU A 157 -3.54 5.58 8.88
C LEU A 157 -3.92 7.03 9.21
N LYS A 158 -3.60 7.53 10.43
CA LYS A 158 -4.15 8.81 10.92
C LYS A 158 -3.11 9.78 11.48
N ARG A 159 -1.90 9.36 11.83
CA ARG A 159 -0.97 10.19 12.61
C ARG A 159 0.46 10.26 12.07
N GLN A 160 0.90 9.25 11.35
CA GLN A 160 2.23 9.22 10.74
C GLN A 160 2.19 9.86 9.36
N ASP A 161 3.32 10.38 8.90
CA ASP A 161 3.49 10.87 7.53
C ASP A 161 3.54 9.66 6.58
N ASN A 162 2.40 9.30 6.02
CA ASN A 162 2.24 8.19 5.09
C ASN A 162 1.44 8.60 3.86
N SER A 163 1.57 7.80 2.81
CA SER A 163 0.76 7.92 1.59
C SER A 163 -0.09 6.69 1.36
N ALA A 164 -1.22 6.89 0.69
CA ALA A 164 -2.01 5.87 0.04
C ALA A 164 -2.34 6.34 -1.38
N LEU A 165 -2.08 5.49 -2.34
CA LEU A 165 -2.37 5.70 -3.75
C LEU A 165 -3.50 4.77 -4.14
N PHE A 166 -4.52 5.32 -4.79
CA PHE A 166 -5.63 4.54 -5.34
C PHE A 166 -5.67 4.69 -6.85
N THR A 167 -5.84 3.59 -7.56
CA THR A 167 -5.96 3.59 -9.04
C THR A 167 -7.02 2.62 -9.50
N THR A 168 -7.70 2.99 -10.58
CA THR A 168 -8.61 2.13 -11.33
C THR A 168 -7.99 1.67 -12.65
N ASP A 169 -6.69 1.88 -12.86
CA ASP A 169 -6.00 1.40 -14.04
C ASP A 169 -5.98 -0.14 -14.08
N ALA A 170 -6.57 -0.68 -15.12
CA ALA A 170 -6.69 -2.12 -15.26
C ALA A 170 -5.33 -2.84 -15.46
N GLY A 171 -4.29 -2.12 -15.91
CA GLY A 171 -2.92 -2.63 -16.02
C GLY A 171 -2.29 -2.81 -14.65
N ASP A 172 -2.40 -1.78 -13.80
CA ASP A 172 -1.89 -1.79 -12.43
C ASP A 172 -2.60 -2.85 -11.57
N ILE A 173 -3.94 -2.93 -11.67
CA ILE A 173 -4.74 -3.95 -10.98
C ILE A 173 -4.27 -5.35 -11.37
N ARG A 174 -4.19 -5.66 -12.66
CA ARG A 174 -3.72 -6.98 -13.13
C ARG A 174 -2.28 -7.28 -12.70
N ALA A 175 -1.40 -6.29 -12.69
CA ALA A 175 -0.02 -6.45 -12.26
C ALA A 175 0.05 -6.82 -10.76
N PHE A 176 -0.71 -6.13 -9.93
CA PHE A 176 -0.81 -6.45 -8.50
C PHE A 176 -1.39 -7.85 -8.29
N GLU A 177 -2.53 -8.18 -8.89
CA GLU A 177 -3.19 -9.48 -8.72
C GLU A 177 -2.32 -10.64 -9.23
N GLY A 178 -1.60 -10.44 -10.33
CA GLY A 178 -0.60 -11.39 -10.82
C GLY A 178 0.50 -11.65 -9.80
N ASN A 179 1.08 -10.59 -9.23
CA ASN A 179 2.07 -10.70 -8.16
C ASN A 179 1.48 -11.32 -6.88
N PHE A 180 0.28 -10.91 -6.49
CA PHE A 180 -0.41 -11.47 -5.33
C PHE A 180 -0.62 -12.98 -5.48
N ASN A 181 -1.08 -13.44 -6.65
CA ASN A 181 -1.28 -14.86 -6.92
C ASN A 181 0.04 -15.65 -6.86
N GLN A 182 1.17 -15.07 -7.33
CA GLN A 182 2.49 -15.67 -7.17
C GLN A 182 2.88 -15.80 -5.70
N MET A 183 2.71 -14.74 -4.91
CA MET A 183 2.97 -14.76 -3.46
C MET A 183 2.08 -15.78 -2.76
N TRP A 184 0.80 -15.78 -3.08
CA TRP A 184 -0.20 -16.70 -2.50
C TRP A 184 0.11 -18.16 -2.76
N SER A 185 0.67 -18.48 -3.92
CA SER A 185 0.96 -19.84 -4.36
C SER A 185 2.30 -20.41 -3.90
N ARG A 186 3.09 -19.64 -3.14
CA ARG A 186 4.39 -20.13 -2.63
C ARG A 186 4.21 -21.38 -1.76
N ARG A 187 5.08 -22.35 -1.96
CA ARG A 187 4.98 -23.65 -1.26
C ARG A 187 5.35 -23.59 0.21
N ASP A 188 6.15 -22.62 0.59
CA ASP A 188 6.62 -22.39 1.95
C ASP A 188 5.67 -21.52 2.80
N ASN A 189 4.54 -21.08 2.25
CA ASN A 189 3.54 -20.33 3.00
C ASN A 189 2.92 -21.16 4.13
N TYR A 190 2.66 -20.53 5.25
CA TYR A 190 1.81 -21.07 6.31
C TYR A 190 0.34 -20.73 6.02
N VAL A 191 -0.51 -21.74 6.04
CA VAL A 191 -1.97 -21.55 6.01
C VAL A 191 -2.44 -21.35 7.44
N VAL A 192 -3.05 -20.24 7.73
CA VAL A 192 -3.58 -19.91 9.07
C VAL A 192 -5.08 -20.15 9.10
N GLN A 193 -5.75 -19.87 7.97
CA GLN A 193 -7.19 -20.02 7.80
C GLN A 193 -7.55 -20.21 6.33
#